data_371610e41d06da13aa082bff17c413cf
#
_entry.id   371610e41d06da13aa082bff17c413cf
#
_cell.length_a   1.000
_cell.length_b   1.000
_cell.length_c   1.000
_cell.angle_alpha   90.00
_cell.angle_beta   90.00
_cell.angle_gamma   90.00
#
_symmetry.space_group_name_H-M   'P 1'
#
loop_
_entity.id
_entity.type
_entity.pdbx_description
1 polymer ?
#
loop_
_entity_poly.entity_id
_entity_poly.type
_entity_poly.pdbx_seq_one_letter_code
_entity_poly.pdbx_strand_id
1 'polypeptide(L)'
;MTLVKAIKGKSPKWGKNCYMAENATLVGDVTMGDRCSLWFNAVVRGDVHYIKIGNEVNVQDGAVIHCTYKKHPTNIGNKVSIGHNALVHGCTVHDNVLIGMGATVMDNCVVHSNSIIAAGAVVLENTIVESGSIYAGVPAKKVKTLNEEQTASLIEGIANNYVVYAGWLEE
;
A
#
# COMPACT_ATOMS: atom_id res chain seq x y z
N MET A 1 8.62 14.37 -14.22
CA MET A 1 7.85 14.97 -13.09
C MET A 1 6.68 14.06 -12.76
N THR A 2 6.44 13.80 -11.48
CA THR A 2 5.27 13.06 -10.98
C THR A 2 3.98 13.62 -11.57
N LEU A 3 3.11 12.76 -12.09
CA LEU A 3 1.79 13.17 -12.60
C LEU A 3 0.81 13.35 -11.44
N VAL A 4 0.43 14.56 -11.15
CA VAL A 4 -0.63 14.88 -10.16
C VAL A 4 -1.83 15.47 -10.88
N LYS A 5 -3.00 14.83 -10.76
CA LYS A 5 -4.20 15.26 -11.48
C LYS A 5 -5.43 15.36 -10.58
N ALA A 6 -6.05 16.52 -10.55
CA ALA A 6 -7.34 16.71 -9.90
C ALA A 6 -8.49 16.10 -10.73
N ILE A 7 -9.47 15.51 -10.04
CA ILE A 7 -10.70 14.97 -10.65
C ILE A 7 -11.91 15.46 -9.85
N LYS A 8 -12.90 16.03 -10.53
CA LYS A 8 -14.15 16.53 -9.92
C LYS A 8 -13.92 17.47 -8.72
N GLY A 9 -12.93 18.38 -8.85
CA GLY A 9 -12.59 19.34 -7.81
C GLY A 9 -11.79 18.79 -6.64
N LYS A 10 -11.44 17.50 -6.63
CA LYS A 10 -10.57 16.87 -5.63
C LYS A 10 -9.17 16.68 -6.18
N SER A 11 -8.18 17.14 -5.44
CA SER A 11 -6.77 17.04 -5.76
C SER A 11 -6.05 16.22 -4.71
N PRO A 12 -5.08 15.39 -5.11
CA PRO A 12 -4.24 14.67 -4.15
C PRO A 12 -3.56 15.62 -3.16
N LYS A 13 -3.44 15.17 -1.90
CA LYS A 13 -2.75 15.86 -0.82
C LYS A 13 -1.83 14.88 -0.11
N TRP A 14 -0.69 15.37 0.33
CA TRP A 14 0.29 14.58 1.07
C TRP A 14 0.99 15.40 2.15
N GLY A 15 1.57 14.71 3.11
CA GLY A 15 2.29 15.28 4.24
C GLY A 15 3.71 15.72 3.90
N LYS A 16 4.55 15.80 4.92
CA LYS A 16 5.94 16.26 4.82
C LYS A 16 6.89 15.11 4.47
N ASN A 17 8.03 15.47 3.86
CA ASN A 17 9.14 14.55 3.58
C ASN A 17 8.68 13.30 2.78
N CYS A 18 7.83 13.50 1.79
CA CYS A 18 7.36 12.45 0.90
C CYS A 18 8.19 12.45 -0.39
N TYR A 19 8.69 11.30 -0.79
CA TYR A 19 9.35 11.10 -2.07
C TYR A 19 8.34 10.65 -3.14
N MET A 20 8.46 11.19 -4.34
CA MET A 20 7.65 10.78 -5.49
C MET A 20 8.53 10.70 -6.73
N ALA A 21 8.68 9.49 -7.25
CA ALA A 21 9.42 9.26 -8.49
C ALA A 21 8.83 10.06 -9.65
N GLU A 22 9.65 10.40 -10.61
CA GLU A 22 9.32 11.30 -11.74
C GLU A 22 8.11 10.87 -12.57
N ASN A 23 7.86 9.56 -12.63
CA ASN A 23 6.76 8.97 -13.39
C ASN A 23 5.70 8.29 -12.50
N ALA A 24 5.73 8.54 -11.18
CA ALA A 24 4.62 8.16 -10.30
C ALA A 24 3.35 8.96 -10.65
N THR A 25 2.20 8.40 -10.39
CA THR A 25 0.90 8.99 -10.77
C THR A 25 -0.03 9.05 -9.57
N LEU A 26 -0.51 10.26 -9.23
CA LEU A 26 -1.53 10.52 -8.21
C LEU A 26 -2.74 11.20 -8.86
N VAL A 27 -3.93 10.64 -8.66
CA VAL A 27 -5.16 11.16 -9.27
C VAL A 27 -6.30 11.23 -8.27
N GLY A 28 -6.98 12.38 -8.22
CA GLY A 28 -8.28 12.54 -7.54
C GLY A 28 -8.21 12.65 -6.03
N ASP A 29 -9.15 12.00 -5.34
CA ASP A 29 -9.34 12.06 -3.88
C ASP A 29 -8.36 11.15 -3.14
N VAL A 30 -7.11 11.56 -3.09
CA VAL A 30 -6.02 10.87 -2.40
C VAL A 30 -5.51 11.74 -1.26
N THR A 31 -5.40 11.16 -0.06
CA THR A 31 -4.71 11.79 1.07
C THR A 31 -3.64 10.83 1.58
N MET A 32 -2.42 11.32 1.70
CA MET A 32 -1.25 10.55 2.14
C MET A 32 -0.56 11.29 3.30
N GLY A 33 -0.10 10.54 4.29
CA GLY A 33 0.59 11.07 5.46
C GLY A 33 2.05 11.47 5.19
N ASP A 34 2.81 11.58 6.28
CA ASP A 34 4.23 11.99 6.25
C ASP A 34 5.16 10.83 5.89
N ARG A 35 6.34 11.16 5.35
CA ARG A 35 7.43 10.22 5.03
C ARG A 35 7.03 9.02 4.17
N CYS A 36 6.06 9.23 3.28
CA CYS A 36 5.67 8.22 2.30
C CYS A 36 6.53 8.27 1.05
N SER A 37 6.63 7.17 0.33
CA SER A 37 7.35 7.13 -0.93
C SER A 37 6.55 6.42 -2.03
N LEU A 38 6.44 7.08 -3.20
CA LEU A 38 5.86 6.54 -4.41
C LEU A 38 6.98 6.32 -5.44
N TRP A 39 7.21 5.07 -5.80
CA TRP A 39 8.31 4.68 -6.65
C TRP A 39 7.93 4.69 -8.12
N PHE A 40 8.85 4.27 -8.98
CA PHE A 40 8.69 4.43 -10.43
C PHE A 40 7.48 3.65 -10.97
N ASN A 41 6.68 4.30 -11.79
CA ASN A 41 5.43 3.76 -12.35
C ASN A 41 4.34 3.38 -11.31
N ALA A 42 4.49 3.76 -10.05
CA ALA A 42 3.44 3.56 -9.06
C ALA A 42 2.22 4.44 -9.38
N VAL A 43 1.01 3.89 -9.22
CA VAL A 43 -0.25 4.59 -9.51
C VAL A 43 -1.17 4.56 -8.30
N VAL A 44 -1.55 5.75 -7.82
CA VAL A 44 -2.56 5.91 -6.76
C VAL A 44 -3.71 6.73 -7.33
N ARG A 45 -4.83 6.07 -7.62
CA ARG A 45 -5.94 6.67 -8.36
C ARG A 45 -7.26 6.64 -7.60
N GLY A 46 -7.59 7.78 -6.95
CA GLY A 46 -8.83 8.03 -6.21
C GLY A 46 -9.87 8.82 -7.01
N ASP A 47 -10.15 8.39 -8.25
CA ASP A 47 -11.06 9.07 -9.17
C ASP A 47 -12.54 8.70 -8.98
N VAL A 48 -12.79 7.52 -8.43
CA VAL A 48 -14.15 6.96 -8.24
C VAL A 48 -14.56 6.84 -6.77
N HIS A 49 -13.60 6.80 -5.86
CA HIS A 49 -13.77 6.87 -4.41
C HIS A 49 -12.49 7.44 -3.78
N TYR A 50 -12.49 7.73 -2.47
CA TYR A 50 -11.30 8.22 -1.79
C TYR A 50 -10.28 7.11 -1.51
N ILE A 51 -9.01 7.51 -1.44
CA ILE A 51 -7.88 6.71 -0.95
C ILE A 51 -7.23 7.47 0.20
N LYS A 52 -7.10 6.81 1.35
CA LYS A 52 -6.38 7.34 2.51
C LYS A 52 -5.18 6.47 2.81
N ILE A 53 -4.02 7.09 2.96
CA ILE A 53 -2.74 6.45 3.22
C ILE A 53 -2.14 7.10 4.46
N GLY A 54 -1.69 6.29 5.41
CA GLY A 54 -1.05 6.74 6.65
C GLY A 54 0.38 7.24 6.44
N ASN A 55 1.18 7.21 7.49
CA ASN A 55 2.57 7.66 7.47
C ASN A 55 3.54 6.51 7.14
N GLU A 56 4.71 6.84 6.60
CA GLU A 56 5.80 5.88 6.34
C GLU A 56 5.37 4.71 5.44
N VAL A 57 4.46 4.97 4.51
CA VAL A 57 3.99 3.98 3.53
C VAL A 57 4.86 4.08 2.28
N ASN A 58 5.32 2.93 1.79
CA ASN A 58 5.99 2.86 0.50
C ASN A 58 5.14 2.12 -0.53
N VAL A 59 4.98 2.72 -1.69
CA VAL A 59 4.29 2.15 -2.85
C VAL A 59 5.34 1.93 -3.92
N GLN A 60 5.76 0.67 -4.05
CA GLN A 60 6.93 0.30 -4.85
C GLN A 60 6.62 0.31 -6.34
N ASP A 61 7.66 0.10 -7.15
CA ASP A 61 7.60 0.25 -8.60
C ASP A 61 6.46 -0.56 -9.22
N GLY A 62 5.68 0.10 -10.07
CA GLY A 62 4.57 -0.52 -10.79
C GLY A 62 3.37 -0.90 -9.94
N ALA A 63 3.39 -0.70 -8.63
CA ALA A 63 2.25 -1.00 -7.78
C ALA A 63 1.06 -0.07 -8.05
N VAL A 64 -0.15 -0.60 -7.92
CA VAL A 64 -1.39 0.13 -8.20
C VAL A 64 -2.31 0.11 -6.98
N ILE A 65 -2.76 1.29 -6.57
CA ILE A 65 -3.80 1.47 -5.55
C ILE A 65 -5.01 2.11 -6.21
N HIS A 66 -6.15 1.44 -6.11
CA HIS A 66 -7.41 1.93 -6.65
C HIS A 66 -8.59 1.60 -5.72
N CYS A 67 -9.81 1.84 -6.16
CA CYS A 67 -11.03 1.67 -5.37
C CYS A 67 -12.25 1.43 -6.27
N THR A 68 -13.34 0.92 -5.70
CA THR A 68 -14.59 0.68 -6.45
C THR A 68 -15.54 1.86 -6.32
N TYR A 69 -16.11 2.27 -7.45
CA TYR A 69 -17.01 3.43 -7.56
C TYR A 69 -18.12 3.40 -6.50
N LYS A 70 -18.12 4.42 -5.64
CA LYS A 70 -19.09 4.65 -4.56
C LYS A 70 -19.32 3.47 -3.59
N LYS A 71 -18.50 2.41 -3.66
CA LYS A 71 -18.75 1.19 -2.89
C LYS A 71 -17.62 0.89 -1.90
N HIS A 72 -16.41 0.71 -2.40
CA HIS A 72 -15.26 0.34 -1.56
C HIS A 72 -14.12 1.35 -1.72
N PRO A 73 -13.91 2.23 -0.73
CA PRO A 73 -12.71 3.07 -0.65
C PRO A 73 -11.48 2.22 -0.31
N THR A 74 -10.30 2.79 -0.45
CA THR A 74 -9.07 2.15 0.01
C THR A 74 -8.49 2.92 1.19
N ASN A 75 -8.30 2.23 2.32
CA ASN A 75 -7.67 2.78 3.52
C ASN A 75 -6.41 1.98 3.84
N ILE A 76 -5.30 2.68 3.98
CA ILE A 76 -3.99 2.09 4.28
C ILE A 76 -3.44 2.77 5.52
N GLY A 77 -3.07 1.98 6.52
CA GLY A 77 -2.50 2.41 7.79
C GLY A 77 -1.06 2.91 7.66
N ASN A 78 -0.38 2.98 8.78
CA ASN A 78 1.01 3.43 8.87
C ASN A 78 1.99 2.27 8.62
N LYS A 79 3.21 2.59 8.17
CA LYS A 79 4.29 1.60 7.96
C LYS A 79 3.87 0.41 7.11
N VAL A 80 3.09 0.66 6.07
CA VAL A 80 2.69 -0.37 5.11
C VAL A 80 3.64 -0.34 3.92
N SER A 81 4.17 -1.51 3.57
CA SER A 81 4.96 -1.70 2.35
C SER A 81 4.12 -2.39 1.28
N ILE A 82 3.96 -1.74 0.13
CA ILE A 82 3.24 -2.29 -1.02
C ILE A 82 4.27 -2.63 -2.09
N GLY A 83 4.56 -3.93 -2.22
CA GLY A 83 5.62 -4.47 -3.04
C GLY A 83 5.45 -4.19 -4.54
N HIS A 84 6.55 -4.35 -5.28
CA HIS A 84 6.59 -4.11 -6.72
C HIS A 84 5.44 -4.83 -7.46
N ASN A 85 4.76 -4.13 -8.36
CA ASN A 85 3.64 -4.64 -9.16
C ASN A 85 2.45 -5.21 -8.35
N ALA A 86 2.34 -4.91 -7.07
CA ALA A 86 1.17 -5.32 -6.28
C ALA A 86 -0.06 -4.48 -6.63
N LEU A 87 -1.24 -5.08 -6.51
CA LEU A 87 -2.54 -4.42 -6.67
C LEU A 87 -3.28 -4.39 -5.34
N VAL A 88 -3.60 -3.20 -4.86
CA VAL A 88 -4.40 -2.98 -3.65
C VAL A 88 -5.67 -2.24 -4.05
N HIS A 89 -6.82 -2.91 -3.92
CA HIS A 89 -8.06 -2.42 -4.49
C HIS A 89 -9.21 -2.48 -3.49
N GLY A 90 -9.87 -1.33 -3.23
CA GLY A 90 -11.12 -1.24 -2.48
C GLY A 90 -11.12 -1.88 -1.08
N CYS A 91 -10.02 -1.85 -0.34
CA CYS A 91 -9.82 -2.62 0.89
C CYS A 91 -9.29 -1.76 2.04
N THR A 92 -9.23 -2.35 3.23
CA THR A 92 -8.60 -1.75 4.41
C THR A 92 -7.35 -2.56 4.79
N VAL A 93 -6.22 -1.89 4.81
CA VAL A 93 -4.93 -2.44 5.28
C VAL A 93 -4.55 -1.67 6.54
N HIS A 94 -4.45 -2.36 7.67
CA HIS A 94 -4.05 -1.76 8.94
C HIS A 94 -2.54 -1.51 9.00
N ASP A 95 -2.07 -1.02 10.15
CA ASP A 95 -0.67 -0.64 10.35
C ASP A 95 0.28 -1.85 10.27
N ASN A 96 1.52 -1.56 9.85
CA ASN A 96 2.60 -2.53 9.90
C ASN A 96 2.28 -3.81 9.09
N VAL A 97 1.99 -3.65 7.80
CA VAL A 97 1.66 -4.75 6.88
C VAL A 97 2.61 -4.73 5.68
N LEU A 98 3.02 -5.91 5.26
CA LEU A 98 3.74 -6.11 3.99
C LEU A 98 2.82 -6.78 2.97
N ILE A 99 2.53 -6.08 1.89
CA ILE A 99 1.92 -6.64 0.69
C ILE A 99 3.06 -7.02 -0.26
N GLY A 100 3.26 -8.31 -0.48
CA GLY A 100 4.37 -8.85 -1.28
C GLY A 100 4.28 -8.48 -2.76
N MET A 101 5.41 -8.60 -3.45
CA MET A 101 5.53 -8.29 -4.88
C MET A 101 4.51 -9.07 -5.71
N GLY A 102 3.80 -8.38 -6.61
CA GLY A 102 2.81 -8.98 -7.49
C GLY A 102 1.56 -9.53 -6.78
N ALA A 103 1.40 -9.32 -5.48
CA ALA A 103 0.19 -9.74 -4.77
C ALA A 103 -1.02 -8.89 -5.18
N THR A 104 -2.21 -9.49 -5.11
CA THR A 104 -3.49 -8.82 -5.36
C THR A 104 -4.36 -8.88 -4.12
N VAL A 105 -4.78 -7.73 -3.61
CA VAL A 105 -5.75 -7.60 -2.51
C VAL A 105 -7.02 -6.98 -3.07
N MET A 106 -8.11 -7.77 -3.07
CA MET A 106 -9.37 -7.39 -3.72
C MET A 106 -10.30 -6.60 -2.79
N ASP A 107 -11.45 -6.22 -3.33
CA ASP A 107 -12.45 -5.38 -2.66
C ASP A 107 -12.92 -5.94 -1.32
N ASN A 108 -13.21 -5.00 -0.41
CA ASN A 108 -13.77 -5.30 0.92
C ASN A 108 -12.92 -6.23 1.79
N CYS A 109 -11.65 -6.43 1.44
CA CYS A 109 -10.72 -7.14 2.32
C CYS A 109 -10.33 -6.27 3.51
N VAL A 110 -10.07 -6.94 4.65
CA VAL A 110 -9.46 -6.33 5.82
C VAL A 110 -8.17 -7.08 6.13
N VAL A 111 -7.03 -6.41 5.98
CA VAL A 111 -5.72 -6.96 6.35
C VAL A 111 -5.33 -6.37 7.69
N HIS A 112 -5.39 -7.18 8.74
CA HIS A 112 -5.03 -6.73 10.09
C HIS A 112 -3.53 -6.56 10.27
N SER A 113 -3.18 -5.75 11.27
CA SER A 113 -1.80 -5.33 11.56
C SER A 113 -0.82 -6.49 11.74
N ASN A 114 0.47 -6.21 11.51
CA ASN A 114 1.58 -7.15 11.67
C ASN A 114 1.46 -8.39 10.76
N SER A 115 0.87 -8.26 9.57
CA SER A 115 0.60 -9.36 8.65
C SER A 115 1.39 -9.22 7.35
N ILE A 116 1.60 -10.34 6.69
CA ILE A 116 2.24 -10.42 5.38
C ILE A 116 1.30 -11.10 4.39
N ILE A 117 1.07 -10.45 3.27
CA ILE A 117 0.56 -11.09 2.07
C ILE A 117 1.76 -11.47 1.22
N ALA A 118 1.98 -12.76 1.00
CA ALA A 118 3.15 -13.26 0.28
C ALA A 118 3.15 -12.80 -1.19
N ALA A 119 4.33 -12.79 -1.80
CA ALA A 119 4.48 -12.45 -3.21
C ALA A 119 3.58 -13.33 -4.10
N GLY A 120 2.91 -12.70 -5.08
CA GLY A 120 2.00 -13.37 -6.02
C GLY A 120 0.71 -13.92 -5.42
N ALA A 121 0.43 -13.69 -4.15
CA ALA A 121 -0.81 -14.16 -3.52
C ALA A 121 -2.03 -13.36 -3.99
N VAL A 122 -3.19 -14.02 -4.06
CA VAL A 122 -4.47 -13.37 -4.40
C VAL A 122 -5.43 -13.49 -3.22
N VAL A 123 -5.64 -12.37 -2.52
CA VAL A 123 -6.61 -12.24 -1.44
C VAL A 123 -7.96 -11.87 -2.06
N LEU A 124 -8.88 -12.83 -2.04
CA LEU A 124 -10.21 -12.67 -2.64
C LEU A 124 -11.07 -11.67 -1.87
N GLU A 125 -12.08 -11.14 -2.54
CA GLU A 125 -13.06 -10.20 -1.95
C GLU A 125 -13.61 -10.71 -0.60
N ASN A 126 -13.86 -9.76 0.31
CA ASN A 126 -14.42 -10.00 1.65
C ASN A 126 -13.53 -10.86 2.58
N THR A 127 -12.29 -11.11 2.22
CA THR A 127 -11.37 -11.87 3.08
C THR A 127 -10.91 -11.02 4.27
N ILE A 128 -10.91 -11.60 5.45
CA ILE A 128 -10.29 -11.04 6.65
C ILE A 128 -8.97 -11.77 6.89
N VAL A 129 -7.87 -11.05 6.77
CA VAL A 129 -6.52 -11.53 7.08
C VAL A 129 -6.24 -11.27 8.55
N GLU A 130 -5.98 -12.32 9.31
CA GLU A 130 -5.73 -12.25 10.75
C GLU A 130 -4.44 -11.50 11.07
N SER A 131 -4.44 -10.76 12.18
CA SER A 131 -3.23 -10.09 12.68
C SER A 131 -2.09 -11.08 12.95
N GLY A 132 -0.85 -10.65 12.71
CA GLY A 132 0.34 -11.43 12.99
C GLY A 132 0.45 -12.70 12.14
N SER A 133 -0.01 -12.68 10.89
CA SER A 133 -0.05 -13.89 10.07
C SER A 133 0.50 -13.69 8.66
N ILE A 134 0.90 -14.78 8.03
CA ILE A 134 1.27 -14.83 6.61
C ILE A 134 0.16 -15.54 5.83
N TYR A 135 -0.32 -14.85 4.79
CA TYR A 135 -1.25 -15.43 3.80
C TYR A 135 -0.53 -15.60 2.47
N ALA A 136 -0.66 -16.76 1.84
CA ALA A 136 0.01 -17.09 0.58
C ALA A 136 -0.88 -17.92 -0.34
N GLY A 137 -0.57 -17.92 -1.63
CA GLY A 137 -1.22 -18.75 -2.66
C GLY A 137 -2.37 -18.04 -3.40
N VAL A 138 -3.00 -18.79 -4.30
CA VAL A 138 -4.14 -18.37 -5.14
C VAL A 138 -5.23 -19.45 -5.06
N PRO A 139 -6.32 -19.20 -4.32
CA PRO A 139 -6.56 -18.08 -3.42
C PRO A 139 -5.66 -18.10 -2.18
N ALA A 140 -5.38 -16.93 -1.61
CA ALA A 140 -4.53 -16.79 -0.44
C ALA A 140 -5.17 -17.44 0.79
N LYS A 141 -4.36 -18.19 1.54
CA LYS A 141 -4.73 -18.84 2.79
C LYS A 141 -3.65 -18.59 3.85
N LYS A 142 -4.04 -18.61 5.11
CA LYS A 142 -3.09 -18.52 6.22
C LYS A 142 -2.14 -19.71 6.19
N VAL A 143 -0.85 -19.44 6.11
CA VAL A 143 0.20 -20.47 6.07
C VAL A 143 1.09 -20.46 7.31
N LYS A 144 1.14 -19.33 8.04
CA LYS A 144 2.01 -19.17 9.20
C LYS A 144 1.51 -18.06 10.13
N THR A 145 1.83 -18.18 11.42
CA THR A 145 1.77 -17.08 12.38
C THR A 145 3.17 -16.52 12.57
N LEU A 146 3.30 -15.19 12.62
CA LEU A 146 4.54 -14.47 12.85
C LEU A 146 4.80 -14.34 14.35
N ASN A 147 6.07 -14.42 14.75
CA ASN A 147 6.52 -13.95 16.07
C ASN A 147 6.99 -12.49 15.99
N GLU A 148 7.29 -11.88 17.13
CA GLU A 148 7.73 -10.48 17.23
C GLU A 148 9.01 -10.20 16.41
N GLU A 149 10.02 -11.09 16.50
CA GLU A 149 11.28 -10.95 15.75
C GLU A 149 11.04 -10.98 14.23
N GLN A 150 10.18 -11.88 13.75
CA GLN A 150 9.82 -11.96 12.35
C GLN A 150 9.03 -10.72 11.88
N THR A 151 8.14 -10.19 12.72
CA THR A 151 7.42 -8.95 12.43
C THR A 151 8.40 -7.79 12.31
N ALA A 152 9.30 -7.63 13.26
CA ALA A 152 10.30 -6.56 13.24
C ALA A 152 11.22 -6.67 12.00
N SER A 153 11.75 -7.85 11.70
CA SER A 153 12.71 -8.01 10.59
C SER A 153 12.07 -7.96 9.22
N LEU A 154 10.93 -8.60 9.02
CA LEU A 154 10.30 -8.77 7.71
C LEU A 154 9.36 -7.63 7.31
N ILE A 155 8.79 -6.92 8.28
CA ILE A 155 7.82 -5.85 8.00
C ILE A 155 8.45 -4.49 8.32
N GLU A 156 8.80 -4.23 9.57
CA GLU A 156 9.31 -2.92 10.00
C GLU A 156 10.65 -2.59 9.34
N GLY A 157 11.52 -3.60 9.18
CA GLY A 157 12.81 -3.42 8.50
C GLY A 157 12.63 -2.91 7.07
N ILE A 158 11.67 -3.45 6.32
CA ILE A 158 11.39 -3.00 4.95
C ILE A 158 10.84 -1.57 4.97
N ALA A 159 9.83 -1.27 5.79
CA ALA A 159 9.23 0.05 5.85
C ALA A 159 10.28 1.13 6.20
N ASN A 160 11.13 0.86 7.19
CA ASN A 160 12.21 1.78 7.60
C ASN A 160 13.25 1.97 6.48
N ASN A 161 13.64 0.90 5.78
CA ASN A 161 14.60 0.99 4.68
C ASN A 161 14.09 1.89 3.55
N TYR A 162 12.80 1.84 3.21
CA TYR A 162 12.24 2.67 2.15
C TYR A 162 12.20 4.16 2.51
N VAL A 163 12.14 4.52 3.78
CA VAL A 163 12.34 5.91 4.22
C VAL A 163 13.79 6.37 3.96
N VAL A 164 14.77 5.47 4.20
CA VAL A 164 16.19 5.76 3.92
C VAL A 164 16.45 5.85 2.41
N TYR A 165 15.94 4.88 1.63
CA TYR A 165 16.15 4.83 0.17
C TYR A 165 15.57 6.05 -0.55
N ALA A 166 14.45 6.58 -0.07
CA ALA A 166 13.86 7.80 -0.60
C ALA A 166 14.83 8.98 -0.52
N GLY A 167 15.59 9.09 0.59
CA GLY A 167 16.59 10.13 0.77
C GLY A 167 17.76 10.07 -0.21
N TRP A 168 18.13 8.87 -0.71
CA TRP A 168 19.23 8.74 -1.69
C TRP A 168 18.91 9.32 -3.06
N LEU A 169 17.63 9.47 -3.38
CA LEU A 169 17.18 9.99 -4.69
C LEU A 169 16.84 11.49 -4.66
N GLU A 170 16.99 12.11 -3.51
CA GLU A 170 16.84 13.57 -3.33
C GLU A 170 18.19 14.32 -3.36
N GLU A 171 19.32 13.61 -3.49
CA GLU A 171 20.65 14.15 -3.67
C GLU A 171 20.89 14.53 -5.15
#